data_64800976f913cb33217d14ffcf66c428
#
_entry.id   64800976f913cb33217d14ffcf66c428
#
_cell.length_a   1.000
_cell.length_b   1.000
_cell.length_c   1.000
_cell.angle_alpha   90.00
_cell.angle_beta   90.00
_cell.angle_gamma   90.00
#
_symmetry.space_group_name_H-M   'P 1'
#
loop_
_entity.id
_entity.type
_entity.pdbx_description
1 polymer ?
#
loop_
_entity_poly.entity_id
_entity_poly.type
_entity_poly.pdbx_seq_one_letter_code
_entity_poly.pdbx_strand_id
1 'polypeptide(L)'
;MSSRLAGKLIFVTAAAQGMGRASVIALAREGARIIATDIRDDLLQSLRDEVIAAGGAAPEIHRLDVTEPGAIESMIGSLPPLDVLFNCAGFVHQGTILQASDDDWDFSFAINVRSMVRSIRAALPGMISRRTGSIINMASVCSSIKGLPNRAVYGTTKAAVLGLTKSIAADYVSSGIRCNAICPGTVDTPSLHQRMAQLGDIEEARRMFTARQPMGRLAGADEIVPIVVYLASDESSFATGQWFNIDGGITI
;
A
#
# COMPACT_ATOMS: atom_id res chain seq x y z
N MET A 1 -15.83 18.57 -10.55
CA MET A 1 -15.03 17.58 -9.80
C MET A 1 -13.58 18.03 -9.88
N SER A 2 -12.87 18.05 -8.78
CA SER A 2 -11.44 18.37 -8.79
C SER A 2 -10.73 17.20 -9.49
N SER A 3 -9.82 17.52 -10.40
CA SER A 3 -9.09 16.51 -11.17
C SER A 3 -7.61 16.56 -10.84
N ARG A 4 -7.29 16.39 -9.53
CA ARG A 4 -5.93 16.47 -8.98
C ARG A 4 -4.93 15.51 -9.63
N LEU A 5 -5.45 14.45 -10.28
CA LEU A 5 -4.66 13.38 -10.89
C LEU A 5 -4.91 13.24 -12.39
N ALA A 6 -5.47 14.29 -13.03
CA ALA A 6 -5.82 14.24 -14.45
C ALA A 6 -4.64 13.78 -15.32
N GLY A 7 -4.86 12.66 -16.04
CA GLY A 7 -3.88 12.09 -16.97
C GLY A 7 -2.71 11.35 -16.35
N LYS A 8 -2.53 11.36 -15.01
CA LYS A 8 -1.47 10.59 -14.34
C LYS A 8 -1.70 9.08 -14.49
N LEU A 9 -0.67 8.35 -14.87
CA LEU A 9 -0.66 6.89 -14.93
C LEU A 9 -0.19 6.32 -13.58
N ILE A 10 -1.06 5.58 -12.91
CA ILE A 10 -0.83 5.05 -11.57
C ILE A 10 -0.86 3.53 -11.57
N PHE A 11 0.20 2.89 -11.09
CA PHE A 11 0.25 1.45 -10.87
C PHE A 11 -0.03 1.13 -9.40
N VAL A 12 -0.95 0.19 -9.15
CA VAL A 12 -1.38 -0.18 -7.79
C VAL A 12 -1.28 -1.70 -7.61
N THR A 13 -0.56 -2.14 -6.59
CA THR A 13 -0.53 -3.56 -6.19
C THR A 13 -1.55 -3.86 -5.10
N ALA A 14 -2.06 -5.10 -5.04
CA ALA A 14 -3.15 -5.53 -4.11
C ALA A 14 -4.37 -4.59 -4.19
N ALA A 15 -4.83 -4.35 -5.41
CA ALA A 15 -5.88 -3.40 -5.72
C ALA A 15 -7.31 -3.94 -5.51
N ALA A 16 -7.48 -5.26 -5.39
CA ALA A 16 -8.79 -5.89 -5.47
C ALA A 16 -9.64 -5.71 -4.21
N GLN A 17 -9.05 -5.43 -3.06
CA GLN A 17 -9.77 -5.33 -1.79
C GLN A 17 -9.15 -4.33 -0.80
N GLY A 18 -9.88 -4.01 0.27
CA GLY A 18 -9.41 -3.18 1.38
C GLY A 18 -8.91 -1.81 0.94
N MET A 19 -7.76 -1.38 1.47
CA MET A 19 -7.18 -0.06 1.20
C MET A 19 -6.79 0.13 -0.27
N GLY A 20 -6.29 -0.92 -0.94
CA GLY A 20 -5.98 -0.87 -2.37
C GLY A 20 -7.21 -0.56 -3.21
N ARG A 21 -8.32 -1.29 -2.99
CA ARG A 21 -9.61 -1.07 -3.67
C ARG A 21 -10.15 0.35 -3.46
N ALA A 22 -10.24 0.77 -2.20
CA ALA A 22 -10.72 2.11 -1.87
C ALA A 22 -9.86 3.21 -2.53
N SER A 23 -8.54 3.00 -2.56
CA SER A 23 -7.61 3.93 -3.21
C SER A 23 -7.81 3.99 -4.72
N VAL A 24 -7.96 2.85 -5.40
CA VAL A 24 -8.20 2.81 -6.86
C VAL A 24 -9.45 3.60 -7.22
N ILE A 25 -10.56 3.40 -6.49
CA ILE A 25 -11.81 4.12 -6.73
C ILE A 25 -11.61 5.64 -6.60
N ALA A 26 -10.92 6.09 -5.57
CA ALA A 26 -10.71 7.52 -5.35
C ALA A 26 -9.72 8.14 -6.35
N LEU A 27 -8.61 7.45 -6.64
CA LEU A 27 -7.63 7.89 -7.63
C LEU A 27 -8.27 8.04 -9.02
N ALA A 28 -9.14 7.10 -9.41
CA ALA A 28 -9.88 7.18 -10.67
C ALA A 28 -10.88 8.34 -10.69
N ARG A 29 -11.57 8.63 -9.57
CA ARG A 29 -12.45 9.80 -9.43
C ARG A 29 -11.72 11.14 -9.56
N GLU A 30 -10.44 11.16 -9.22
CA GLU A 30 -9.57 12.33 -9.40
C GLU A 30 -8.95 12.42 -10.81
N GLY A 31 -9.37 11.56 -11.75
CA GLY A 31 -8.99 11.62 -13.16
C GLY A 31 -7.72 10.83 -13.52
N ALA A 32 -7.23 9.97 -12.64
CA ALA A 32 -6.08 9.11 -12.94
C ALA A 32 -6.45 7.98 -13.91
N ARG A 33 -5.45 7.54 -14.69
CA ARG A 33 -5.44 6.27 -15.41
C ARG A 33 -4.82 5.22 -14.50
N ILE A 34 -5.53 4.14 -14.21
CA ILE A 34 -5.11 3.15 -13.21
C ILE A 34 -4.76 1.82 -13.87
N ILE A 35 -3.60 1.29 -13.50
CA ILE A 35 -3.23 -0.12 -13.69
C ILE A 35 -3.41 -0.80 -12.32
N ALA A 36 -4.50 -1.53 -12.16
CA ALA A 36 -4.86 -2.20 -10.90
C ALA A 36 -4.45 -3.66 -10.96
N THR A 37 -3.62 -4.10 -10.02
CA THR A 37 -3.11 -5.48 -10.01
C THR A 37 -3.39 -6.19 -8.68
N ASP A 38 -3.74 -7.48 -8.77
CA ASP A 38 -3.97 -8.36 -7.62
C ASP A 38 -3.85 -9.83 -8.04
N ILE A 39 -3.74 -10.75 -7.09
CA ILE A 39 -3.85 -12.20 -7.36
C ILE A 39 -5.30 -12.64 -7.57
N ARG A 40 -6.28 -11.85 -7.13
CA ARG A 40 -7.73 -12.13 -7.14
C ARG A 40 -8.39 -11.50 -8.35
N ASP A 41 -8.36 -12.21 -9.47
CA ASP A 41 -8.92 -11.75 -10.74
C ASP A 41 -10.44 -11.50 -10.66
N ASP A 42 -11.15 -12.36 -9.93
CA ASP A 42 -12.59 -12.22 -9.67
C ASP A 42 -12.94 -10.88 -9.01
N LEU A 43 -12.15 -10.44 -8.05
CA LEU A 43 -12.35 -9.18 -7.34
C LEU A 43 -11.87 -7.96 -8.15
N LEU A 44 -10.92 -8.13 -9.06
CA LEU A 44 -10.49 -7.07 -9.96
C LEU A 44 -11.61 -6.71 -10.97
N GLN A 45 -12.35 -7.69 -11.50
CA GLN A 45 -13.50 -7.41 -12.35
C GLN A 45 -14.56 -6.59 -11.60
N SER A 46 -14.92 -7.02 -10.38
CA SER A 46 -15.84 -6.29 -9.53
C SER A 46 -15.36 -4.87 -9.19
N LEU A 47 -14.05 -4.67 -8.98
CA LEU A 47 -13.47 -3.33 -8.78
C LEU A 47 -13.67 -2.45 -10.00
N ARG A 48 -13.42 -2.98 -11.21
CA ARG A 48 -13.58 -2.24 -12.46
C ARG A 48 -15.01 -1.72 -12.62
N ASP A 49 -15.99 -2.59 -12.38
CA ASP A 49 -17.40 -2.22 -12.46
C ASP A 49 -17.77 -1.13 -11.44
N GLU A 50 -17.25 -1.24 -10.22
CA GLU A 50 -17.47 -0.24 -9.16
C GLU A 50 -16.84 1.12 -9.50
N VAL A 51 -15.63 1.15 -10.07
CA VAL A 51 -14.99 2.40 -10.52
C VAL A 51 -15.84 3.08 -11.60
N ILE A 52 -16.34 2.33 -12.58
CA ILE A 52 -17.21 2.86 -13.63
C ILE A 52 -18.52 3.40 -13.03
N ALA A 53 -19.16 2.64 -12.14
CA ALA A 53 -20.38 3.07 -11.46
C ALA A 53 -20.18 4.33 -10.60
N ALA A 54 -18.98 4.51 -10.07
CA ALA A 54 -18.57 5.69 -9.31
C ALA A 54 -18.22 6.92 -10.19
N GLY A 55 -18.32 6.80 -11.53
CA GLY A 55 -18.01 7.88 -12.48
C GLY A 55 -16.53 8.05 -12.79
N GLY A 56 -15.67 7.11 -12.40
CA GLY A 56 -14.26 7.07 -12.76
C GLY A 56 -14.01 6.42 -14.13
N ALA A 57 -12.84 6.66 -14.70
CA ALA A 57 -12.40 5.93 -15.89
C ALA A 57 -12.11 4.46 -15.53
N ALA A 58 -12.54 3.52 -16.37
CA ALA A 58 -12.31 2.10 -16.15
C ALA A 58 -10.82 1.81 -15.95
N PRO A 59 -10.40 1.17 -14.83
CA PRO A 59 -9.02 0.77 -14.66
C PRO A 59 -8.66 -0.35 -15.63
N GLU A 60 -7.41 -0.38 -16.05
CA GLU A 60 -6.81 -1.55 -16.65
C GLU A 60 -6.48 -2.53 -15.52
N ILE A 61 -6.93 -3.76 -15.62
CA ILE A 61 -6.82 -4.77 -14.55
C ILE A 61 -5.97 -5.94 -15.00
N HIS A 62 -5.06 -6.41 -14.11
CA HIS A 62 -4.19 -7.53 -14.41
C HIS A 62 -4.01 -8.42 -13.17
N ARG A 63 -4.07 -9.73 -13.39
CA ARG A 63 -3.65 -10.68 -12.37
C ARG A 63 -2.12 -10.58 -12.19
N LEU A 64 -1.68 -10.36 -10.96
CA LEU A 64 -0.26 -10.26 -10.62
C LEU A 64 0.00 -10.86 -9.23
N ASP A 65 0.83 -11.89 -9.17
CA ASP A 65 1.44 -12.34 -7.92
C ASP A 65 2.77 -11.60 -7.74
N VAL A 66 2.83 -10.73 -6.75
CA VAL A 66 4.01 -9.91 -6.46
C VAL A 66 5.19 -10.73 -5.90
N THR A 67 4.97 -11.99 -5.53
CA THR A 67 6.01 -12.90 -5.04
C THR A 67 6.71 -13.65 -6.17
N GLU A 68 6.06 -13.79 -7.33
CA GLU A 68 6.64 -14.46 -8.49
C GLU A 68 7.86 -13.71 -9.03
N PRO A 69 8.99 -14.42 -9.25
CA PRO A 69 10.18 -13.81 -9.85
C PRO A 69 9.92 -13.27 -11.25
N GLY A 70 10.30 -12.03 -11.51
CA GLY A 70 10.18 -11.39 -12.83
C GLY A 70 8.78 -10.91 -13.21
N ALA A 71 7.72 -11.29 -12.49
CA ALA A 71 6.35 -10.92 -12.84
C ALA A 71 6.10 -9.40 -12.78
N ILE A 72 6.56 -8.76 -11.69
CA ILE A 72 6.45 -7.30 -11.53
C ILE A 72 7.27 -6.56 -12.59
N GLU A 73 8.51 -7.00 -12.81
CA GLU A 73 9.43 -6.38 -13.77
C GLU A 73 8.89 -6.48 -15.19
N SER A 74 8.36 -7.62 -15.58
CA SER A 74 7.74 -7.83 -16.88
C SER A 74 6.50 -6.94 -17.05
N MET A 75 5.64 -6.91 -16.03
CA MET A 75 4.41 -6.10 -16.06
C MET A 75 4.74 -4.62 -16.21
N ILE A 76 5.54 -4.04 -15.32
CA ILE A 76 5.87 -2.61 -15.34
C ILE A 76 6.68 -2.27 -16.60
N GLY A 77 7.58 -3.15 -17.06
CA GLY A 77 8.39 -2.96 -18.26
C GLY A 77 7.58 -2.92 -19.57
N SER A 78 6.37 -3.47 -19.58
CA SER A 78 5.45 -3.41 -20.73
C SER A 78 4.60 -2.13 -20.77
N LEU A 79 4.60 -1.31 -19.72
CA LEU A 79 3.78 -0.11 -19.57
C LEU A 79 4.56 1.14 -19.99
N PRO A 80 3.83 2.21 -20.38
CA PRO A 80 4.44 3.54 -20.43
C PRO A 80 5.00 3.94 -19.05
N PRO A 81 5.98 4.87 -19.00
CA PRO A 81 6.53 5.35 -17.74
C PRO A 81 5.44 5.81 -16.76
N LEU A 82 5.47 5.29 -15.54
CA LEU A 82 4.48 5.57 -14.49
C LEU A 82 4.69 6.96 -13.88
N ASP A 83 3.60 7.68 -13.59
CA ASP A 83 3.64 8.91 -12.77
C ASP A 83 3.61 8.59 -11.28
N VAL A 84 2.88 7.55 -10.90
CA VAL A 84 2.75 7.12 -9.51
C VAL A 84 2.87 5.59 -9.42
N LEU A 85 3.64 5.13 -8.45
CA LEU A 85 3.70 3.73 -8.03
C LEU A 85 3.14 3.63 -6.61
N PHE A 86 2.01 2.92 -6.44
CA PHE A 86 1.46 2.63 -5.13
C PHE A 86 1.66 1.16 -4.76
N ASN A 87 2.61 0.90 -3.89
CA ASN A 87 2.93 -0.41 -3.32
C ASN A 87 2.02 -0.68 -2.12
N CYS A 88 0.87 -1.31 -2.36
CA CYS A 88 -0.12 -1.63 -1.33
C CYS A 88 -0.10 -3.11 -0.92
N ALA A 89 0.54 -4.00 -1.69
CA ALA A 89 0.64 -5.42 -1.36
C ALA A 89 1.30 -5.64 -0.01
N GLY A 90 0.76 -6.56 0.77
CA GLY A 90 1.31 -6.90 2.08
C GLY A 90 0.57 -8.02 2.78
N PHE A 91 1.29 -8.66 3.70
CA PHE A 91 0.81 -9.75 4.55
C PHE A 91 1.13 -9.47 6.01
N VAL A 92 0.21 -9.81 6.91
CA VAL A 92 0.37 -9.63 8.36
C VAL A 92 0.59 -11.00 9.01
N HIS A 93 1.84 -11.35 9.25
CA HIS A 93 2.17 -12.52 10.07
C HIS A 93 1.78 -12.27 11.54
N GLN A 94 1.20 -13.28 12.18
CA GLN A 94 0.85 -13.28 13.59
C GLN A 94 1.69 -14.33 14.32
N GLY A 95 2.51 -13.90 15.25
CA GLY A 95 3.35 -14.77 16.07
C GLY A 95 4.44 -14.01 16.79
N THR A 96 4.90 -14.61 17.90
CA THR A 96 6.12 -14.19 18.59
C THR A 96 7.36 -14.65 17.81
N ILE A 97 8.53 -14.16 18.21
CA ILE A 97 9.80 -14.58 17.60
C ILE A 97 10.05 -16.09 17.73
N LEU A 98 9.58 -16.71 18.81
CA LEU A 98 9.74 -18.15 19.06
C LEU A 98 8.78 -19.03 18.25
N GLN A 99 7.71 -18.45 17.74
CA GLN A 99 6.69 -19.16 16.95
C GLN A 99 6.90 -19.04 15.44
N ALA A 100 7.61 -18.01 15.02
CA ALA A 100 7.85 -17.75 13.61
C ALA A 100 8.95 -18.65 13.06
N SER A 101 8.64 -19.39 11.99
CA SER A 101 9.60 -20.19 11.24
C SER A 101 10.41 -19.34 10.26
N ASP A 102 11.50 -19.88 9.73
CA ASP A 102 12.27 -19.23 8.66
C ASP A 102 11.42 -19.00 7.41
N ASP A 103 10.51 -19.92 7.09
CA ASP A 103 9.56 -19.77 5.96
C ASP A 103 8.60 -18.58 6.19
N ASP A 104 8.15 -18.33 7.41
CA ASP A 104 7.33 -17.15 7.72
C ASP A 104 8.09 -15.84 7.48
N TRP A 105 9.39 -15.84 7.83
CA TRP A 105 10.28 -14.72 7.54
C TRP A 105 10.46 -14.52 6.04
N ASP A 106 10.83 -15.56 5.32
CA ASP A 106 11.09 -15.49 3.88
C ASP A 106 9.85 -15.05 3.10
N PHE A 107 8.69 -15.63 3.38
CA PHE A 107 7.43 -15.25 2.76
C PHE A 107 7.05 -13.80 3.07
N SER A 108 7.15 -13.40 4.36
CA SER A 108 6.79 -12.04 4.77
C SER A 108 7.73 -10.99 4.15
N PHE A 109 9.04 -11.28 4.07
CA PHE A 109 9.98 -10.40 3.37
C PHE A 109 9.75 -10.40 1.86
N ALA A 110 9.41 -11.53 1.25
CA ALA A 110 9.10 -11.60 -0.18
C ALA A 110 7.93 -10.68 -0.55
N ILE A 111 6.82 -10.75 0.21
CA ILE A 111 5.61 -9.99 -0.09
C ILE A 111 5.65 -8.54 0.41
N ASN A 112 6.19 -8.26 1.61
CA ASN A 112 6.14 -6.93 2.21
C ASN A 112 7.30 -6.02 1.79
N VAL A 113 8.45 -6.58 1.40
CA VAL A 113 9.68 -5.80 1.13
C VAL A 113 10.20 -6.04 -0.27
N ARG A 114 10.49 -7.30 -0.63
CA ARG A 114 11.12 -7.62 -1.92
C ARG A 114 10.23 -7.26 -3.11
N SER A 115 8.92 -7.43 -2.99
CA SER A 115 7.94 -6.97 -3.99
C SER A 115 8.06 -5.47 -4.26
N MET A 116 8.17 -4.65 -3.19
CA MET A 116 8.35 -3.19 -3.31
C MET A 116 9.69 -2.83 -3.93
N VAL A 117 10.77 -3.53 -3.57
CA VAL A 117 12.09 -3.34 -4.18
C VAL A 117 12.03 -3.61 -5.69
N ARG A 118 11.35 -4.68 -6.12
CA ARG A 118 11.19 -5.05 -7.54
C ARG A 118 10.38 -3.99 -8.29
N SER A 119 9.22 -3.60 -7.77
CA SER A 119 8.35 -2.61 -8.42
C SER A 119 9.02 -1.23 -8.52
N ILE A 120 9.71 -0.78 -7.46
CA ILE A 120 10.47 0.46 -7.45
C ILE A 120 11.59 0.40 -8.51
N ARG A 121 12.37 -0.68 -8.52
CA ARG A 121 13.46 -0.86 -9.50
C ARG A 121 12.94 -0.85 -10.94
N ALA A 122 11.79 -1.44 -11.19
CA ALA A 122 11.18 -1.46 -12.53
C ALA A 122 10.62 -0.10 -12.95
N ALA A 123 10.05 0.68 -12.02
CA ALA A 123 9.44 1.98 -12.32
C ALA A 123 10.46 3.13 -12.43
N LEU A 124 11.54 3.09 -11.64
CA LEU A 124 12.51 4.18 -11.51
C LEU A 124 13.12 4.66 -12.83
N PRO A 125 13.58 3.82 -13.77
CA PRO A 125 14.18 4.29 -15.00
C PRO A 125 13.28 5.24 -15.80
N GLY A 126 12.00 4.91 -15.92
CA GLY A 126 11.01 5.75 -16.58
C GLY A 126 10.71 7.05 -15.82
N MET A 127 10.68 7.03 -14.50
CA MET A 127 10.51 8.22 -13.67
C MET A 127 11.74 9.14 -13.76
N ILE A 128 12.95 8.59 -13.69
CA ILE A 128 14.21 9.35 -13.79
C ILE A 128 14.32 10.05 -15.15
N SER A 129 14.02 9.35 -16.25
CA SER A 129 14.11 9.93 -17.60
C SER A 129 13.19 11.13 -17.79
N ARG A 130 12.05 11.18 -17.11
CA ARG A 130 11.08 12.29 -17.14
C ARG A 130 11.28 13.30 -16.02
N ARG A 131 12.20 13.04 -15.08
CA ARG A 131 12.45 13.84 -13.89
C ARG A 131 11.20 14.11 -13.05
N THR A 132 10.31 13.14 -12.99
CA THR A 132 9.06 13.20 -12.22
C THR A 132 8.59 11.82 -11.84
N GLY A 133 8.12 11.67 -10.60
CA GLY A 133 7.54 10.42 -10.10
C GLY A 133 7.16 10.51 -8.62
N SER A 134 6.13 9.78 -8.23
CA SER A 134 5.74 9.61 -6.83
C SER A 134 5.65 8.12 -6.48
N ILE A 135 6.41 7.69 -5.49
CA ILE A 135 6.38 6.34 -4.95
C ILE A 135 5.72 6.39 -3.58
N ILE A 136 4.69 5.57 -3.39
CA ILE A 136 3.91 5.49 -2.15
C ILE A 136 4.01 4.05 -1.64
N ASN A 137 4.56 3.86 -0.46
CA ASN A 137 4.73 2.54 0.14
C ASN A 137 3.77 2.35 1.32
N MET A 138 2.98 1.27 1.32
CA MET A 138 2.13 0.92 2.44
C MET A 138 2.98 0.26 3.55
N ALA A 139 3.35 1.05 4.55
CA ALA A 139 4.01 0.59 5.76
C ALA A 139 2.98 0.24 6.86
N SER A 140 3.25 0.56 8.10
CA SER A 140 2.36 0.40 9.26
C SER A 140 2.93 1.18 10.45
N VAL A 141 2.09 1.58 11.39
CA VAL A 141 2.56 2.00 12.73
C VAL A 141 3.27 0.86 13.46
N CYS A 142 2.86 -0.39 13.21
CA CYS A 142 3.59 -1.57 13.67
C CYS A 142 4.87 -1.76 12.85
N SER A 143 5.93 -1.06 13.27
CA SER A 143 7.21 -0.96 12.59
C SER A 143 8.27 -0.44 13.58
N SER A 144 9.24 0.34 13.13
CA SER A 144 10.15 1.10 14.00
C SER A 144 9.45 2.23 14.77
N ILE A 145 8.17 2.52 14.47
CA ILE A 145 7.37 3.55 15.15
C ILE A 145 6.80 2.98 16.46
N LYS A 146 6.18 1.79 16.41
CA LYS A 146 5.59 1.14 17.59
C LYS A 146 5.67 -0.38 17.49
N GLY A 147 6.17 -1.03 18.54
CA GLY A 147 6.06 -2.48 18.71
C GLY A 147 4.64 -2.88 19.11
N LEU A 148 4.14 -3.96 18.50
CA LEU A 148 2.87 -4.59 18.90
C LEU A 148 3.10 -6.07 19.23
N PRO A 149 2.41 -6.64 20.24
CA PRO A 149 2.52 -8.06 20.57
C PRO A 149 2.17 -8.95 19.35
N ASN A 150 2.85 -10.08 19.25
CA ASN A 150 2.65 -11.08 18.19
C ASN A 150 2.81 -10.51 16.77
N ARG A 151 3.83 -9.65 16.58
CA ARG A 151 4.12 -8.99 15.30
C ARG A 151 5.61 -8.94 14.98
N ALA A 152 6.40 -9.91 15.49
CA ALA A 152 7.85 -9.90 15.31
C ALA A 152 8.24 -9.79 13.81
N VAL A 153 7.79 -10.72 12.99
CA VAL A 153 8.07 -10.72 11.55
C VAL A 153 7.46 -9.51 10.84
N TYR A 154 6.16 -9.29 11.06
CA TYR A 154 5.43 -8.20 10.40
C TYR A 154 6.04 -6.83 10.72
N GLY A 155 6.25 -6.53 12.00
CA GLY A 155 6.82 -5.25 12.43
C GLY A 155 8.20 -5.00 11.84
N THR A 156 9.04 -6.04 11.78
CA THR A 156 10.36 -5.97 11.17
C THR A 156 10.27 -5.67 9.67
N THR A 157 9.39 -6.36 8.92
CA THR A 157 9.21 -6.06 7.49
C THR A 157 8.71 -4.64 7.25
N LYS A 158 7.80 -4.13 8.09
CA LYS A 158 7.29 -2.76 7.95
C LYS A 158 8.30 -1.70 8.37
N ALA A 159 9.20 -2.00 9.32
CA ALA A 159 10.36 -1.15 9.61
C ALA A 159 11.33 -1.09 8.41
N ALA A 160 11.57 -2.22 7.74
CA ALA A 160 12.37 -2.25 6.52
C ALA A 160 11.77 -1.38 5.39
N VAL A 161 10.44 -1.33 5.25
CA VAL A 161 9.75 -0.44 4.29
C VAL A 161 10.02 1.03 4.60
N LEU A 162 10.08 1.44 5.87
CA LEU A 162 10.43 2.83 6.25
C LEU A 162 11.88 3.16 5.86
N GLY A 163 12.81 2.24 6.10
CA GLY A 163 14.21 2.37 5.69
C GLY A 163 14.33 2.48 4.17
N LEU A 164 13.67 1.59 3.41
CA LEU A 164 13.63 1.63 1.96
C LEU A 164 13.08 2.96 1.43
N THR A 165 11.98 3.46 2.02
CA THR A 165 11.36 4.73 1.64
C THR A 165 12.34 5.90 1.75
N LYS A 166 13.07 5.99 2.87
CA LYS A 166 14.09 7.04 3.08
C LYS A 166 15.25 6.93 2.10
N SER A 167 15.76 5.72 1.88
CA SER A 167 16.89 5.49 0.98
C SER A 167 16.53 5.89 -0.47
N ILE A 168 15.37 5.46 -0.97
CA ILE A 168 14.91 5.85 -2.31
C ILE A 168 14.70 7.37 -2.41
N ALA A 169 14.12 8.01 -1.40
CA ALA A 169 13.96 9.45 -1.39
C ALA A 169 15.32 10.16 -1.45
N ALA A 170 16.28 9.75 -0.63
CA ALA A 170 17.62 10.36 -0.59
C ALA A 170 18.36 10.20 -1.92
N ASP A 171 18.30 9.02 -2.54
CA ASP A 171 19.04 8.72 -3.77
C ASP A 171 18.47 9.48 -4.99
N TYR A 172 17.13 9.71 -5.04
CA TYR A 172 16.46 10.16 -6.26
C TYR A 172 15.73 11.50 -6.17
N VAL A 173 15.80 12.22 -5.03
CA VAL A 173 15.16 13.55 -4.88
C VAL A 173 15.70 14.55 -5.90
N SER A 174 17.00 14.55 -6.20
CA SER A 174 17.60 15.41 -7.21
C SER A 174 17.16 15.09 -8.64
N SER A 175 16.62 13.88 -8.85
CA SER A 175 16.02 13.45 -10.11
C SER A 175 14.52 13.77 -10.21
N GLY A 176 13.96 14.51 -9.25
CA GLY A 176 12.54 14.89 -9.24
C GLY A 176 11.59 13.79 -8.77
N ILE A 177 12.11 12.76 -8.06
CA ILE A 177 11.30 11.64 -7.58
C ILE A 177 11.06 11.77 -6.09
N ARG A 178 9.81 11.61 -5.69
CA ARG A 178 9.40 11.55 -4.29
C ARG A 178 9.10 10.11 -3.88
N CYS A 179 9.46 9.75 -2.66
CA CYS A 179 9.14 8.45 -2.09
C CYS A 179 8.68 8.64 -0.64
N ASN A 180 7.44 8.22 -0.34
CA ASN A 180 6.85 8.37 0.98
C ASN A 180 6.16 7.08 1.42
N ALA A 181 5.96 6.93 2.73
CA ALA A 181 5.26 5.80 3.32
C ALA A 181 3.97 6.26 4.01
N ILE A 182 2.96 5.39 4.00
CA ILE A 182 1.74 5.54 4.80
C ILE A 182 1.80 4.50 5.91
N CYS A 183 1.51 4.90 7.14
CA CYS A 183 1.55 4.06 8.33
C CYS A 183 0.17 4.01 8.99
N PRO A 184 -0.75 3.15 8.52
CA PRO A 184 -2.05 3.01 9.13
C PRO A 184 -1.96 2.38 10.53
N GLY A 185 -2.94 2.73 11.39
CA GLY A 185 -3.32 1.95 12.55
C GLY A 185 -4.09 0.70 12.16
N THR A 186 -5.12 0.35 12.95
CA THR A 186 -5.99 -0.79 12.59
C THR A 186 -7.13 -0.33 11.69
N VAL A 187 -7.13 -0.84 10.46
CA VAL A 187 -8.13 -0.52 9.43
C VAL A 187 -9.07 -1.70 9.24
N ASP A 188 -10.38 -1.43 9.21
CA ASP A 188 -11.44 -2.40 8.99
C ASP A 188 -11.40 -2.87 7.51
N THR A 189 -10.86 -4.05 7.30
CA THR A 189 -10.59 -4.63 5.97
C THR A 189 -10.88 -6.12 5.97
N PRO A 190 -11.11 -6.74 4.81
CA PRO A 190 -11.27 -8.20 4.71
C PRO A 190 -10.11 -8.98 5.37
N SER A 191 -8.88 -8.50 5.23
CA SER A 191 -7.71 -9.11 5.89
C SER A 191 -7.78 -9.03 7.42
N LEU A 192 -8.34 -7.94 7.99
CA LEU A 192 -8.57 -7.86 9.43
C LEU A 192 -9.65 -8.86 9.87
N HIS A 193 -10.75 -8.96 9.12
CA HIS A 193 -11.82 -9.91 9.43
C HIS A 193 -11.32 -11.35 9.44
N GLN A 194 -10.52 -11.75 8.46
CA GLN A 194 -9.88 -13.08 8.44
C GLN A 194 -9.03 -13.33 9.68
N ARG A 195 -8.24 -12.33 10.12
CA ARG A 195 -7.42 -12.44 11.33
C ARG A 195 -8.25 -12.48 12.62
N MET A 196 -9.38 -11.74 12.68
CA MET A 196 -10.31 -11.83 13.81
C MET A 196 -10.96 -13.22 13.90
N ALA A 197 -11.37 -13.78 12.76
CA ALA A 197 -11.95 -15.13 12.70
C ALA A 197 -10.98 -16.23 13.20
N GLN A 198 -9.68 -16.05 13.00
CA GLN A 198 -8.64 -16.98 13.51
C GLN A 198 -8.46 -16.92 15.03
N LEU A 199 -8.95 -15.87 15.70
CA LEU A 199 -8.86 -15.72 17.16
C LEU A 199 -10.05 -16.35 17.92
N GLY A 200 -11.04 -16.86 17.20
CA GLY A 200 -12.23 -17.54 17.74
C GLY A 200 -13.42 -16.61 17.92
N ASP A 201 -13.55 -15.90 19.04
CA ASP A 201 -14.65 -14.96 19.27
C ASP A 201 -14.41 -13.65 18.50
N ILE A 202 -15.20 -13.42 17.46
CA ILE A 202 -15.08 -12.25 16.57
C ILE A 202 -15.35 -10.94 17.30
N GLU A 203 -16.32 -10.93 18.21
CA GLU A 203 -16.69 -9.73 18.98
C GLU A 203 -15.61 -9.36 19.99
N GLU A 204 -15.03 -10.34 20.66
CA GLU A 204 -13.90 -10.12 21.55
C GLU A 204 -12.68 -9.65 20.77
N ALA A 205 -12.36 -10.29 19.66
CA ALA A 205 -11.28 -9.89 18.78
C ALA A 205 -11.48 -8.44 18.27
N ARG A 206 -12.70 -8.07 17.86
CA ARG A 206 -13.03 -6.72 17.44
C ARG A 206 -12.80 -5.70 18.56
N ARG A 207 -13.25 -5.99 19.79
CA ARG A 207 -12.98 -5.15 20.96
C ARG A 207 -11.49 -4.97 21.21
N MET A 208 -10.71 -6.05 21.16
CA MET A 208 -9.24 -6.01 21.32
C MET A 208 -8.56 -5.15 20.26
N PHE A 209 -8.94 -5.27 18.99
CA PHE A 209 -8.38 -4.45 17.93
C PHE A 209 -8.79 -2.98 18.05
N THR A 210 -10.05 -2.71 18.41
CA THR A 210 -10.57 -1.35 18.63
C THR A 210 -9.85 -0.64 19.77
N ALA A 211 -9.64 -1.33 20.89
CA ALA A 211 -8.98 -0.78 22.07
C ALA A 211 -7.53 -0.30 21.84
N ARG A 212 -6.91 -0.66 20.72
CA ARG A 212 -5.56 -0.19 20.36
C ARG A 212 -5.56 1.26 19.92
N GLN A 213 -6.68 1.78 19.41
CA GLN A 213 -6.80 3.15 18.93
C GLN A 213 -7.48 4.02 20.01
N PRO A 214 -6.82 5.09 20.50
CA PRO A 214 -7.43 6.04 21.44
C PRO A 214 -8.72 6.68 20.94
N MET A 215 -8.92 6.79 19.62
CA MET A 215 -10.20 7.24 19.04
C MET A 215 -11.37 6.28 19.29
N GLY A 216 -11.14 5.08 19.84
CA GLY A 216 -12.18 4.12 20.25
C GLY A 216 -12.91 3.41 19.10
N ARG A 217 -12.35 3.43 17.90
CA ARG A 217 -12.90 2.74 16.72
C ARG A 217 -11.82 2.28 15.74
N LEU A 218 -12.19 1.38 14.87
CA LEU A 218 -11.37 1.04 13.70
C LEU A 218 -11.53 2.13 12.63
N ALA A 219 -10.49 2.36 11.82
CA ALA A 219 -10.61 3.21 10.65
C ALA A 219 -11.30 2.47 9.50
N GLY A 220 -12.09 3.15 8.69
CA GLY A 220 -12.51 2.67 7.39
C GLY A 220 -11.34 2.71 6.38
N ALA A 221 -11.38 1.88 5.34
CA ALA A 221 -10.38 1.94 4.29
C ALA A 221 -10.37 3.28 3.55
N ASP A 222 -11.52 3.93 3.43
CA ASP A 222 -11.73 5.25 2.85
C ASP A 222 -11.06 6.38 3.65
N GLU A 223 -10.82 6.19 4.95
CA GLU A 223 -10.11 7.19 5.78
C GLU A 223 -8.58 7.21 5.50
N ILE A 224 -8.05 6.17 4.84
CA ILE A 224 -6.65 6.14 4.38
C ILE A 224 -6.49 6.78 2.99
N VAL A 225 -7.56 6.83 2.21
CA VAL A 225 -7.55 7.30 0.83
C VAL A 225 -7.09 8.75 0.66
N PRO A 226 -7.50 9.73 1.50
CA PRO A 226 -7.10 11.13 1.31
C PRO A 226 -5.59 11.33 1.27
N ILE A 227 -4.82 10.63 2.10
CA ILE A 227 -3.36 10.72 2.09
C ILE A 227 -2.75 10.04 0.85
N VAL A 228 -3.36 8.97 0.32
CA VAL A 228 -2.92 8.35 -0.93
C VAL A 228 -3.08 9.32 -2.09
N VAL A 229 -4.24 9.98 -2.21
CA VAL A 229 -4.51 10.98 -3.26
C VAL A 229 -3.57 12.18 -3.13
N TYR A 230 -3.36 12.71 -1.90
CA TYR A 230 -2.41 13.78 -1.65
C TYR A 230 -0.99 13.40 -2.11
N LEU A 231 -0.49 12.23 -1.73
CA LEU A 231 0.85 11.78 -2.10
C LEU A 231 0.99 11.48 -3.60
N ALA A 232 -0.08 11.07 -4.27
CA ALA A 232 -0.11 10.85 -5.71
C ALA A 232 -0.15 12.17 -6.51
N SER A 233 -0.66 13.25 -5.92
CA SER A 233 -0.84 14.55 -6.57
C SER A 233 0.39 15.46 -6.45
N ASP A 234 0.37 16.57 -7.18
CA ASP A 234 1.42 17.60 -7.12
C ASP A 234 1.31 18.48 -5.86
N GLU A 235 0.22 18.37 -5.11
CA GLU A 235 0.06 19.02 -3.79
C GLU A 235 1.13 18.59 -2.80
N SER A 236 1.66 17.36 -2.95
CA SER A 236 2.73 16.82 -2.11
C SER A 236 4.14 17.05 -2.68
N SER A 237 4.33 18.04 -3.55
CA SER A 237 5.60 18.32 -4.25
C SER A 237 6.79 18.54 -3.31
N PHE A 238 6.57 18.96 -2.08
CA PHE A 238 7.62 19.16 -1.06
C PHE A 238 7.71 18.05 -0.02
N ALA A 239 6.94 16.96 -0.18
CA ALA A 239 6.94 15.81 0.73
C ALA A 239 7.72 14.63 0.12
N THR A 240 8.88 14.30 0.69
CA THR A 240 9.67 13.12 0.32
C THR A 240 10.43 12.56 1.53
N GLY A 241 10.67 11.25 1.56
CA GLY A 241 11.34 10.57 2.66
C GLY A 241 10.54 10.50 3.96
N GLN A 242 9.24 10.83 3.92
CA GLN A 242 8.38 10.91 5.09
C GLN A 242 7.53 9.66 5.26
N TRP A 243 7.05 9.45 6.49
CA TRP A 243 5.95 8.53 6.78
C TRP A 243 4.80 9.28 7.44
N PHE A 244 3.59 8.92 7.06
CA PHE A 244 2.37 9.57 7.51
C PHE A 244 1.55 8.59 8.34
N ASN A 245 1.44 8.85 9.64
CA ASN A 245 0.61 8.04 10.53
C ASN A 245 -0.86 8.42 10.38
N ILE A 246 -1.68 7.44 10.01
CA ILE A 246 -3.15 7.55 9.98
C ILE A 246 -3.69 6.44 10.88
N ASP A 247 -3.70 6.68 12.20
CA ASP A 247 -3.67 5.60 13.17
C ASP A 247 -4.65 5.73 14.36
N GLY A 248 -5.51 6.75 14.36
CA GLY A 248 -6.46 6.96 15.44
C GLY A 248 -5.81 7.20 16.81
N GLY A 249 -4.58 7.71 16.82
CA GLY A 249 -3.83 8.03 18.03
C GLY A 249 -3.03 6.88 18.63
N ILE A 250 -2.90 5.73 17.94
CA ILE A 250 -2.17 4.57 18.49
C ILE A 250 -0.69 4.86 18.79
N THR A 251 -0.10 5.88 18.17
CA THR A 251 1.32 6.24 18.33
C THR A 251 1.59 7.43 19.24
N ILE A 252 0.56 8.03 19.82
CA ILE A 252 0.68 9.11 20.81
C ILE A 252 0.61 8.60 22.23
#